data_42e51031e9ab6297f522529064444fe4
#
_entry.id   42e51031e9ab6297f522529064444fe4
#
_cell.length_a   1.000
_cell.length_b   1.000
_cell.length_c   1.000
_cell.angle_alpha   90.00
_cell.angle_beta   90.00
_cell.angle_gamma   90.00
#
_symmetry.space_group_name_H-M   'P 1'
#
loop_
_entity.id
_entity.type
_entity.pdbx_description
1 polymer ?
#
loop_
_entity_poly.entity_id
_entity_poly.type
_entity_poly.pdbx_seq_one_letter_code
_entity_poly.pdbx_strand_id
1 'polypeptide(L)'
;LKLKEKYKYKRKVFIKNLILNVFIGIHNFEKKKKQRVRFNIEVITNPYIKPNNKDLSTILNYEDLINKIKLLVKKQHYELIEDLAENMFEIIFQNRLVKKINIKIEKLDIIKNSESVGIEFSKSKI
;
A
#
# COMPACT_ATOMS: atom_id res chain seq x y z
N LEU A 1 -30.80 3.72 -21.77
CA LEU A 1 -29.69 4.32 -22.53
C LEU A 1 -28.81 5.14 -21.62
N LYS A 2 -27.56 4.78 -21.58
CA LYS A 2 -26.59 5.52 -20.78
C LYS A 2 -26.02 6.68 -21.59
N LEU A 3 -26.11 7.87 -21.04
CA LEU A 3 -25.54 9.05 -21.67
C LEU A 3 -24.01 8.99 -21.58
N LYS A 4 -23.34 9.57 -22.56
CA LYS A 4 -21.90 9.72 -22.51
C LYS A 4 -21.50 10.62 -21.35
N GLU A 5 -20.52 10.18 -20.59
CA GLU A 5 -19.94 11.00 -19.56
C GLU A 5 -19.19 12.17 -20.18
N LYS A 6 -19.47 13.37 -19.69
CA LYS A 6 -18.73 14.57 -20.10
C LYS A 6 -17.37 14.67 -19.45
N TYR A 7 -17.18 13.98 -18.34
CA TYR A 7 -15.97 14.06 -17.53
C TYR A 7 -15.39 12.69 -17.28
N LYS A 8 -14.07 12.61 -17.26
CA LYS A 8 -13.39 11.46 -16.72
C LYS A 8 -13.34 11.58 -15.21
N TYR A 9 -13.74 10.54 -14.52
CA TYR A 9 -13.77 10.52 -13.06
C TYR A 9 -12.76 9.50 -12.53
N LYS A 10 -11.97 9.94 -11.57
CA LYS A 10 -10.99 9.08 -10.91
C LYS A 10 -11.08 9.30 -9.40
N ARG A 11 -11.06 8.21 -8.66
CA ARG A 11 -11.09 8.28 -7.20
C ARG A 11 -9.89 7.53 -6.64
N LYS A 12 -9.22 8.18 -5.72
CA LYS A 12 -8.03 7.64 -5.09
C LYS A 12 -8.19 7.68 -3.58
N VAL A 13 -7.93 6.54 -2.92
CA VAL A 13 -7.74 6.48 -1.47
C VAL A 13 -6.25 6.40 -1.24
N PHE A 14 -5.72 7.18 -0.32
CA PHE A 14 -4.29 7.17 -0.09
C PHE A 14 -3.94 7.16 1.40
N ILE A 15 -2.78 6.60 1.70
CA ILE A 15 -2.15 6.62 3.01
C ILE A 15 -0.81 7.29 2.81
N LYS A 16 -0.60 8.42 3.47
CA LYS A 16 0.60 9.23 3.29
C LYS A 16 1.51 9.13 4.49
N ASN A 17 2.77 8.76 4.24
CA ASN A 17 3.83 8.77 5.24
C ASN A 17 3.51 7.92 6.49
N LEU A 18 3.01 6.71 6.27
CA LEU A 18 2.83 5.73 7.35
C LEU A 18 4.19 5.17 7.72
N ILE A 19 4.64 5.44 8.94
CA ILE A 19 5.94 4.96 9.42
C ILE A 19 5.72 3.81 10.40
N LEU A 20 6.33 2.67 10.08
CA LEU A 20 6.27 1.47 10.91
C LEU A 20 7.69 0.97 11.17
N ASN A 21 7.87 0.30 12.31
CA ASN A 21 9.11 -0.39 12.61
C ASN A 21 9.02 -1.83 12.07
N VAL A 22 9.94 -2.20 11.19
CA VAL A 22 9.86 -3.43 10.41
C VAL A 22 11.22 -4.14 10.39
N PHE A 23 11.20 -5.48 10.52
CA PHE A 23 12.37 -6.28 10.20
C PHE A 23 12.43 -6.46 8.69
N ILE A 24 13.37 -5.81 8.05
CA ILE A 24 13.51 -5.83 6.60
C ILE A 24 14.96 -5.67 6.17
N GLY A 25 15.39 -6.44 5.18
CA GLY A 25 16.72 -6.35 4.60
C GLY A 25 17.45 -7.69 4.56
N ILE A 26 18.43 -7.78 3.66
CA ILE A 26 19.22 -9.00 3.43
C ILE A 26 20.46 -9.08 4.33
N HIS A 27 20.91 -7.96 4.87
CA HIS A 27 22.12 -7.93 5.69
C HIS A 27 21.87 -8.50 7.09
N ASN A 28 22.87 -9.13 7.69
CA ASN A 28 22.73 -9.72 9.01
C ASN A 28 22.31 -8.70 10.07
N PHE A 29 22.83 -7.48 10.02
CA PHE A 29 22.47 -6.45 10.98
C PHE A 29 21.01 -6.01 10.85
N GLU A 30 20.44 -6.12 9.65
CA GLU A 30 19.03 -5.78 9.40
C GLU A 30 18.09 -6.84 9.97
N LYS A 31 18.56 -8.06 10.19
CA LYS A 31 17.78 -9.14 10.78
C LYS A 31 17.69 -9.05 12.30
N LYS A 32 18.56 -8.28 12.93
CA LYS A 32 18.66 -8.18 14.39
C LYS A 32 17.91 -7.02 14.98
N LYS A 33 17.53 -6.04 14.18
CA LYS A 33 16.92 -4.81 14.65
C LYS A 33 15.88 -4.32 13.65
N LYS A 34 14.73 -3.87 14.18
CA LYS A 34 13.72 -3.23 13.36
C LYS A 34 14.22 -1.89 12.84
N GLN A 35 13.81 -1.55 11.63
CA GLN A 35 14.08 -0.27 11.00
C GLN A 35 12.80 0.52 10.84
N ARG A 36 12.92 1.85 10.82
CA ARG A 36 11.79 2.69 10.44
C ARG A 36 11.62 2.62 8.93
N VAL A 37 10.42 2.28 8.52
CA VAL A 37 10.05 2.17 7.12
C VAL A 37 8.84 3.05 6.87
N ARG A 38 8.91 3.88 5.83
CA ARG A 38 7.82 4.78 5.45
C ARG A 38 7.08 4.20 4.26
N PHE A 39 5.78 4.14 4.40
CA PHE A 39 4.87 3.64 3.36
C PHE A 39 4.04 4.78 2.83
N ASN A 40 3.98 4.91 1.51
CA ASN A 40 3.02 5.75 0.83
C ASN A 40 2.24 4.85 -0.13
N ILE A 41 0.93 4.82 0.04
CA ILE A 41 0.07 3.90 -0.69
C ILE A 41 -1.04 4.70 -1.35
N GLU A 42 -1.23 4.48 -2.64
CA GLU A 42 -2.32 5.07 -3.40
C GLU A 42 -3.11 3.95 -4.02
N VAL A 43 -4.42 3.97 -3.82
CA VAL A 43 -5.33 2.95 -4.33
C VAL A 43 -6.38 3.62 -5.18
N ILE A 44 -6.39 3.31 -6.47
CA ILE A 44 -7.41 3.80 -7.38
C ILE A 44 -8.55 2.81 -7.38
N THR A 45 -9.73 3.28 -7.01
CA THR A 45 -10.93 2.45 -6.91
C THR A 45 -11.83 2.66 -8.12
N ASN A 46 -12.78 1.73 -8.32
CA ASN A 46 -13.76 1.82 -9.39
C ASN A 46 -14.62 3.07 -9.18
N PRO A 47 -14.54 4.07 -10.08
CA PRO A 47 -15.25 5.33 -9.91
C PRO A 47 -16.76 5.22 -10.12
N TYR A 48 -17.21 4.10 -10.73
CA TYR A 48 -18.61 3.89 -11.05
C TYR A 48 -19.39 3.22 -9.92
N ILE A 49 -18.69 2.77 -8.88
CA ILE A 49 -19.33 2.23 -7.68
C ILE A 49 -19.49 3.39 -6.69
N LYS A 50 -20.72 3.82 -6.48
CA LYS A 50 -21.02 4.92 -5.58
C LYS A 50 -20.92 4.45 -4.12
N PRO A 51 -20.13 5.11 -3.27
CA PRO A 51 -20.06 4.76 -1.87
C PRO A 51 -21.43 4.90 -1.19
N ASN A 52 -21.77 3.90 -0.38
CA ASN A 52 -23.02 3.87 0.38
C ASN A 52 -22.71 3.32 1.78
N ASN A 53 -22.98 4.12 2.81
CA ASN A 53 -22.67 3.74 4.18
C ASN A 53 -23.52 2.58 4.72
N LYS A 54 -24.58 2.21 4.01
CA LYS A 54 -25.41 1.04 4.33
C LYS A 54 -24.89 -0.25 3.69
N ASP A 55 -23.93 -0.15 2.78
CA ASP A 55 -23.31 -1.28 2.10
C ASP A 55 -21.79 -1.09 2.10
N LEU A 56 -21.12 -1.72 3.07
CA LEU A 56 -19.70 -1.54 3.26
C LEU A 56 -18.85 -2.08 2.10
N SER A 57 -19.43 -2.94 1.25
CA SER A 57 -18.71 -3.43 0.07
C SER A 57 -18.46 -2.34 -0.98
N THR A 58 -19.12 -1.19 -0.84
CA THR A 58 -18.94 -0.05 -1.74
C THR A 58 -17.88 0.92 -1.26
N ILE A 59 -17.27 0.66 -0.11
CA ILE A 59 -16.33 1.58 0.53
C ILE A 59 -15.00 0.87 0.76
N LEU A 60 -13.90 1.53 0.38
CA LEU A 60 -12.57 1.09 0.78
C LEU A 60 -12.22 1.76 2.11
N ASN A 61 -12.17 0.97 3.17
CA ASN A 61 -11.85 1.44 4.51
C ASN A 61 -10.34 1.52 4.71
N TYR A 62 -9.80 2.74 4.77
CA TYR A 62 -8.34 2.92 4.93
C TYR A 62 -7.83 2.49 6.31
N GLU A 63 -8.65 2.53 7.36
CA GLU A 63 -8.23 2.01 8.67
C GLU A 63 -8.03 0.50 8.64
N ASP A 64 -8.93 -0.22 7.98
CA ASP A 64 -8.81 -1.66 7.78
C ASP A 64 -7.55 -1.99 6.98
N LEU A 65 -7.30 -1.21 5.94
CA LEU A 65 -6.11 -1.35 5.11
C LEU A 65 -4.83 -1.16 5.92
N ILE A 66 -4.77 -0.12 6.73
CA ILE A 66 -3.62 0.14 7.61
C ILE A 66 -3.42 -1.02 8.59
N ASN A 67 -4.50 -1.52 9.19
CA ASN A 67 -4.42 -2.64 10.13
C ASN A 67 -3.89 -3.91 9.46
N LYS A 68 -4.31 -4.18 8.24
CA LYS A 68 -3.81 -5.32 7.47
C LYS A 68 -2.32 -5.20 7.16
N ILE A 69 -1.87 -4.00 6.83
CA ILE A 69 -0.45 -3.75 6.58
C ILE A 69 0.36 -3.93 7.86
N LYS A 70 -0.13 -3.42 8.98
CA LYS A 70 0.54 -3.60 10.29
C LYS A 70 0.68 -5.07 10.66
N LEU A 71 -0.35 -5.87 10.43
CA LEU A 71 -0.28 -7.31 10.67
C LEU A 71 0.72 -7.98 9.74
N LEU A 72 0.75 -7.59 8.48
CA LEU A 72 1.64 -8.17 7.49
C LEU A 72 3.10 -7.96 7.86
N VAL A 73 3.47 -6.74 8.26
CA VAL A 73 4.87 -6.42 8.61
C VAL A 73 5.31 -7.04 9.93
N LYS A 74 4.37 -7.41 10.81
CA LYS A 74 4.68 -8.11 12.05
C LYS A 74 4.87 -9.61 11.86
N LYS A 75 4.33 -10.16 10.79
CA LYS A 75 4.23 -11.61 10.59
C LYS A 75 5.59 -12.27 10.38
N GLN A 76 6.52 -11.59 9.72
CA GLN A 76 7.82 -12.17 9.38
C GLN A 76 8.86 -11.09 9.09
N HIS A 77 10.11 -11.52 9.04
CA HIS A 77 11.19 -10.73 8.46
C HIS A 77 11.11 -10.82 6.93
N TYR A 78 11.24 -9.68 6.26
CA TYR A 78 11.31 -9.64 4.79
C TYR A 78 12.74 -9.33 4.37
N GLU A 79 13.37 -10.25 3.66
CA GLU A 79 14.71 -9.99 3.12
C GLU A 79 14.68 -8.94 2.03
N LEU A 80 13.63 -8.96 1.20
CA LEU A 80 13.48 -8.04 0.07
C LEU A 80 12.23 -7.18 0.23
N ILE A 81 12.38 -5.90 -0.07
CA ILE A 81 11.24 -4.96 -0.13
C ILE A 81 10.22 -5.45 -1.17
N GLU A 82 10.69 -6.05 -2.24
CA GLU A 82 9.85 -6.57 -3.33
C GLU A 82 8.85 -7.62 -2.81
N ASP A 83 9.29 -8.51 -1.93
CA ASP A 83 8.41 -9.53 -1.37
C ASP A 83 7.33 -8.93 -0.48
N LEU A 84 7.70 -7.93 0.31
CA LEU A 84 6.74 -7.19 1.13
C LEU A 84 5.71 -6.50 0.24
N ALA A 85 6.16 -5.84 -0.82
CA ALA A 85 5.27 -5.15 -1.75
C ALA A 85 4.29 -6.12 -2.41
N GLU A 86 4.77 -7.29 -2.86
CA GLU A 86 3.90 -8.30 -3.49
C GLU A 86 2.81 -8.79 -2.52
N ASN A 87 3.17 -9.02 -1.26
CA ASN A 87 2.18 -9.41 -0.25
C ASN A 87 1.18 -8.28 0.02
N MET A 88 1.62 -7.04 -0.01
CA MET A 88 0.73 -5.89 0.14
C MET A 88 -0.25 -5.79 -1.05
N PHE A 89 0.24 -5.95 -2.28
CA PHE A 89 -0.62 -5.96 -3.46
C PHE A 89 -1.70 -7.04 -3.34
N GLU A 90 -1.30 -8.25 -2.97
CA GLU A 90 -2.22 -9.37 -2.85
C GLU A 90 -3.35 -9.07 -1.86
N ILE A 91 -3.01 -8.55 -0.69
CA ILE A 91 -3.99 -8.19 0.33
C ILE A 91 -4.93 -7.08 -0.16
N ILE A 92 -4.38 -6.03 -0.76
CA ILE A 92 -5.17 -4.88 -1.20
C ILE A 92 -6.11 -5.25 -2.35
N PHE A 93 -5.62 -6.05 -3.32
CA PHE A 93 -6.45 -6.48 -4.45
C PHE A 93 -7.58 -7.43 -4.10
N GLN A 94 -7.60 -7.98 -2.89
CA GLN A 94 -8.76 -8.76 -2.44
C GLN A 94 -10.03 -7.92 -2.38
N ASN A 95 -9.91 -6.62 -2.24
CA ASN A 95 -11.04 -5.71 -2.30
C ASN A 95 -11.44 -5.48 -3.77
N ARG A 96 -12.68 -5.78 -4.12
CA ARG A 96 -13.19 -5.70 -5.49
C ARG A 96 -13.20 -4.28 -6.06
N LEU A 97 -13.22 -3.27 -5.20
CA LEU A 97 -13.21 -1.87 -5.63
C LEU A 97 -11.88 -1.44 -6.24
N VAL A 98 -10.81 -2.15 -5.91
CA VAL A 98 -9.45 -1.75 -6.27
C VAL A 98 -9.18 -2.05 -7.73
N LYS A 99 -8.69 -1.04 -8.47
CA LYS A 99 -8.31 -1.14 -9.87
C LYS A 99 -6.81 -1.05 -10.07
N LYS A 100 -6.17 -0.18 -9.31
CA LYS A 100 -4.72 0.06 -9.43
C LYS A 100 -4.17 0.43 -8.06
N ILE A 101 -2.95 0.01 -7.80
CA ILE A 101 -2.25 0.33 -6.56
C ILE A 101 -0.86 0.87 -6.90
N ASN A 102 -0.47 1.95 -6.23
CA ASN A 102 0.90 2.42 -6.21
C ASN A 102 1.40 2.36 -4.78
N ILE A 103 2.55 1.73 -4.56
CA ILE A 103 3.16 1.57 -3.24
C ILE A 103 4.60 2.08 -3.31
N LYS A 104 4.94 2.98 -2.39
CA LYS A 104 6.31 3.44 -2.21
C LYS A 104 6.77 3.03 -0.83
N ILE A 105 7.86 2.27 -0.76
CA ILE A 105 8.42 1.74 0.48
C ILE A 105 9.83 2.28 0.63
N GLU A 106 10.12 2.97 1.75
CA GLU A 106 11.37 3.65 1.99
C GLU A 106 11.94 3.23 3.34
N LYS A 107 13.22 2.87 3.36
CA LYS A 107 14.00 2.70 4.58
C LYS A 107 14.57 4.06 4.96
N LEU A 108 14.35 4.48 6.20
CA LEU A 108 14.69 5.83 6.63
C LEU A 108 16.07 5.95 7.28
N ASP A 109 16.63 4.83 7.77
CA ASP A 109 17.82 4.87 8.62
C ASP A 109 19.02 4.10 8.06
N ILE A 110 18.87 3.51 6.88
CA ILE A 110 19.91 2.57 6.37
C ILE A 110 21.12 3.26 5.76
N ILE A 111 20.91 4.40 5.12
CA ILE A 111 21.99 5.13 4.45
C ILE A 111 22.19 6.49 5.10
N LYS A 112 23.38 6.69 5.65
CA LYS A 112 23.79 7.99 6.18
C LYS A 112 23.89 8.98 5.01
N ASN A 113 23.49 10.19 5.19
CA ASN A 113 23.50 11.26 4.18
C ASN A 113 22.42 11.12 3.10
N SER A 114 21.47 10.20 3.26
CA SER A 114 20.27 10.14 2.44
C SER A 114 19.04 10.23 3.34
N GLU A 115 18.04 10.97 2.92
CA GLU A 115 16.77 11.04 3.65
C GLU A 115 16.12 9.67 3.70
N SER A 116 16.14 8.97 2.59
CA SER A 116 15.59 7.62 2.50
C SER A 116 16.11 6.92 1.26
N VAL A 117 16.00 5.59 1.25
CA VAL A 117 16.20 4.77 0.06
C VAL A 117 15.06 3.77 -0.02
N GLY A 118 14.62 3.46 -1.23
CA GLY A 118 13.49 2.55 -1.36
C GLY A 118 13.11 2.25 -2.78
N ILE A 119 11.93 1.66 -2.93
CA ILE A 119 11.39 1.24 -4.23
C ILE A 119 9.94 1.69 -4.31
N GLU A 120 9.55 2.06 -5.50
CA GLU A 120 8.16 2.40 -5.82
C GLU A 120 7.63 1.38 -6.82
N PHE A 121 6.44 0.85 -6.53
CA PHE A 121 5.81 -0.21 -7.28
C PHE A 121 4.42 0.23 -7.76
N SER A 122 4.03 -0.21 -8.93
CA SER A 122 2.69 0.06 -9.45
C SER A 122 2.14 -1.20 -10.10
N LYS A 123 0.90 -1.54 -9.77
CA LYS A 123 0.23 -2.72 -10.31
C LYS A 123 -1.23 -2.41 -10.59
N SER A 124 -1.71 -2.81 -11.76
CA SER A 124 -3.10 -2.59 -12.17
C SER A 124 -3.75 -3.91 -12.53
N LYS A 125 -5.06 -4.01 -12.29
CA LYS A 125 -5.85 -5.09 -12.90
C LYS A 125 -5.90 -4.89 -14.41
N ILE A 126 -5.81 -5.98 -15.13
CA ILE A 126 -5.90 -5.99 -16.59
C ILE A 126 -7.34 -5.74 -17.05
#